data_2dfdb30f170b42dbb6792ed4088a05f5
#
_entry.id   2dfdb30f170b42dbb6792ed4088a05f5
#
_cell.length_a   1.000
_cell.length_b   1.000
_cell.length_c   1.000
_cell.angle_alpha   90.00
_cell.angle_beta   90.00
_cell.angle_gamma   90.00
#
_symmetry.space_group_name_H-M   'P 1'
#
loop_
_entity.id
_entity.type
_entity.pdbx_description
1 polymer ?
#
loop_
_entity_poly.entity_id
_entity_poly.type
_entity_poly.pdbx_seq_one_letter_code
_entity_poly.pdbx_strand_id
1 'polypeptide(L)'
;MKSTLHRRVVYAVLASLLVCSSVGAADPAANSITVVSGHLMGSSKAELMAEGGLSMYVKLNGDVILFDTGDTAGPLLKRLEELGLDPALIDAVVLSDSQSDHVHGELPDVLSATTKNPKIFVPAAAGEATSQRNPGATVVAVAKPTRVVPDAWLVGPIQLDTDGETTEELVLVLDRPEGLVVIVGCSHPGIAEVVQQVKEVFGYRRIMLVAGGLHLQSTSKKEIREVSLRLQQMGVKDLALSNCTGEPALKVFRQEWGDRVVSLDRGDTIDF
;
A
#
# COMPACT_ATOMS: atom_id res chain seq x y z
N MET A 1 26.07 -16.47 7.54
CA MET A 1 24.63 -16.60 7.30
C MET A 1 23.90 -15.94 8.46
N LYS A 2 23.48 -14.68 8.31
CA LYS A 2 22.65 -13.99 9.31
C LYS A 2 21.19 -14.20 8.88
N SER A 3 20.41 -14.94 9.68
CA SER A 3 18.98 -15.11 9.43
C SER A 3 18.30 -13.77 9.67
N THR A 4 17.72 -13.20 8.64
CA THR A 4 16.86 -12.01 8.72
C THR A 4 15.59 -12.41 9.43
N LEU A 5 15.43 -11.99 10.69
CA LEU A 5 14.23 -12.22 11.47
C LEU A 5 13.14 -11.26 10.96
N HIS A 6 12.23 -11.76 10.14
CA HIS A 6 11.08 -10.97 9.67
C HIS A 6 10.13 -10.73 10.84
N ARG A 7 9.87 -9.46 11.13
CA ARG A 7 8.94 -9.08 12.19
C ARG A 7 7.51 -9.17 11.67
N ARG A 8 6.75 -10.16 12.17
CA ARG A 8 5.32 -10.26 11.93
C ARG A 8 4.57 -9.52 13.03
N VAL A 9 3.72 -8.58 12.64
CA VAL A 9 2.75 -7.94 13.53
C VAL A 9 1.39 -8.60 13.27
N VAL A 10 0.96 -9.46 14.18
CA VAL A 10 -0.32 -10.15 14.09
C VAL A 10 -1.35 -9.32 14.84
N TYR A 11 -2.34 -8.80 14.15
CA TYR A 11 -3.54 -8.23 14.76
C TYR A 11 -4.51 -9.37 15.12
N ALA A 12 -4.36 -9.92 16.32
CA ALA A 12 -5.33 -10.85 16.86
C ALA A 12 -6.59 -10.10 17.32
N VAL A 13 -7.69 -10.35 16.65
CA VAL A 13 -9.01 -10.15 17.25
C VAL A 13 -9.11 -11.10 18.43
N LEU A 14 -9.15 -10.58 19.66
CA LEU A 14 -9.29 -11.34 20.90
C LEU A 14 -10.59 -12.14 20.87
N ALA A 15 -10.49 -13.39 20.43
CA ALA A 15 -11.38 -14.48 20.85
C ALA A 15 -10.50 -15.38 21.73
N SER A 16 -10.81 -15.42 23.01
CA SER A 16 -10.11 -16.21 24.02
C SER A 16 -10.21 -17.70 23.69
N LEU A 17 -9.14 -18.30 23.20
CA LEU A 17 -8.91 -19.75 23.25
C LEU A 17 -7.41 -19.99 23.31
N LEU A 18 -6.94 -20.62 24.40
CA LEU A 18 -5.60 -21.15 24.53
C LEU A 18 -5.30 -22.09 23.36
N VAL A 19 -4.28 -21.77 22.57
CA VAL A 19 -3.66 -22.74 21.65
C VAL A 19 -2.14 -22.66 21.76
N CYS A 20 -1.59 -23.81 22.00
CA CYS A 20 -0.19 -24.17 22.09
C CYS A 20 0.63 -23.67 20.89
N SER A 21 1.77 -23.03 21.12
CA SER A 21 2.67 -22.49 20.11
C SER A 21 3.34 -23.62 19.32
N SER A 22 2.82 -23.91 18.14
CA SER A 22 3.61 -24.52 17.08
C SER A 22 4.01 -23.41 16.10
N VAL A 23 5.29 -23.31 15.77
CA VAL A 23 5.77 -22.48 14.64
C VAL A 23 5.21 -23.12 13.36
N GLY A 24 3.98 -22.76 13.03
CA GLY A 24 3.30 -23.21 11.82
C GLY A 24 3.84 -22.44 10.61
N ALA A 25 4.05 -23.16 9.50
CA ALA A 25 4.20 -22.54 8.19
C ALA A 25 3.05 -21.55 7.96
N ALA A 26 3.35 -20.38 7.35
CA ALA A 26 2.33 -19.37 7.07
C ALA A 26 1.21 -20.02 6.25
N ASP A 27 -0.03 -19.81 6.68
CA ASP A 27 -1.19 -20.23 5.90
C ASP A 27 -1.12 -19.54 4.51
N PRO A 28 -1.01 -20.28 3.40
CA PRO A 28 -0.96 -19.69 2.07
C PRO A 28 -2.24 -18.93 1.71
N ALA A 29 -3.33 -19.14 2.43
CA ALA A 29 -4.61 -18.45 2.26
C ALA A 29 -4.74 -17.20 3.15
N ALA A 30 -3.77 -16.88 4.01
CA ALA A 30 -3.84 -15.70 4.87
C ALA A 30 -3.78 -14.41 4.04
N ASN A 31 -4.74 -13.51 4.27
CA ASN A 31 -4.75 -12.18 3.67
C ASN A 31 -3.66 -11.33 4.33
N SER A 32 -2.82 -10.70 3.52
CA SER A 32 -1.68 -9.94 4.05
C SER A 32 -1.20 -8.85 3.11
N ILE A 33 -0.56 -7.84 3.69
CA ILE A 33 0.21 -6.82 2.98
C ILE A 33 1.66 -6.96 3.42
N THR A 34 2.57 -7.21 2.47
CA THR A 34 4.02 -7.21 2.70
C THR A 34 4.65 -6.04 1.98
N VAL A 35 5.42 -5.22 2.67
CA VAL A 35 6.17 -4.11 2.04
C VAL A 35 7.39 -4.67 1.33
N VAL A 36 7.43 -4.50 0.01
CA VAL A 36 8.53 -4.93 -0.88
C VAL A 36 9.59 -3.84 -1.00
N SER A 37 9.15 -2.62 -1.16
CA SER A 37 9.92 -1.37 -1.12
C SER A 37 9.20 -0.37 -0.26
N GLY A 38 9.94 0.37 0.54
CA GLY A 38 9.39 1.42 1.38
C GLY A 38 10.03 1.43 2.76
N HIS A 39 10.21 2.61 3.26
CA HIS A 39 10.61 2.88 4.63
C HIS A 39 10.06 4.23 5.05
N LEU A 40 9.89 4.44 6.34
CA LEU A 40 9.43 5.71 6.85
C LEU A 40 10.50 6.79 6.65
N MET A 41 10.21 7.83 5.89
CA MET A 41 11.16 8.93 5.63
C MET A 41 11.58 9.64 6.92
N GLY A 42 12.89 9.92 7.05
CA GLY A 42 13.48 10.48 8.26
C GLY A 42 13.82 9.44 9.33
N SER A 43 13.66 8.15 9.04
CA SER A 43 14.18 7.06 9.86
C SER A 43 15.71 7.06 9.83
N SER A 44 16.34 6.72 10.96
CA SER A 44 17.82 6.66 11.08
C SER A 44 18.45 5.40 10.47
N LYS A 45 17.65 4.55 9.82
CA LYS A 45 18.12 3.32 9.18
C LYS A 45 18.75 3.65 7.82
N ALA A 46 20.03 4.02 7.80
CA ALA A 46 20.76 4.43 6.61
C ALA A 46 20.75 3.39 5.46
N GLU A 47 20.63 2.10 5.78
CA GLU A 47 20.56 1.02 4.79
C GLU A 47 19.27 1.05 3.97
N LEU A 48 18.19 1.61 4.53
CA LEU A 48 16.90 1.74 3.87
C LEU A 48 16.76 3.07 3.12
N MET A 49 17.56 4.09 3.46
CA MET A 49 17.49 5.41 2.83
C MET A 49 17.91 5.42 1.34
N ALA A 50 18.64 4.39 0.89
CA ALA A 50 19.03 4.22 -0.50
C ALA A 50 17.93 3.58 -1.37
N GLU A 51 16.83 3.15 -0.75
CA GLU A 51 15.73 2.46 -1.41
C GLU A 51 14.49 3.34 -1.34
N GLY A 52 14.31 4.20 -2.33
CA GLY A 52 13.14 5.09 -2.42
C GLY A 52 11.87 4.37 -2.87
N GLY A 53 10.75 5.07 -2.70
CA GLY A 53 9.46 4.67 -3.23
C GLY A 53 8.74 3.60 -2.42
N LEU A 54 7.54 3.27 -2.89
CA LEU A 54 6.64 2.30 -2.26
C LEU A 54 6.37 1.14 -3.21
N SER A 55 6.39 -0.07 -2.69
CA SER A 55 5.83 -1.26 -3.35
C SER A 55 5.30 -2.22 -2.28
N MET A 56 4.12 -2.75 -2.52
CA MET A 56 3.46 -3.70 -1.60
C MET A 56 2.97 -4.94 -2.35
N TYR A 57 3.21 -6.09 -1.78
CA TYR A 57 2.68 -7.38 -2.25
C TYR A 57 1.47 -7.73 -1.39
N VAL A 58 0.28 -7.68 -2.00
CA VAL A 58 -1.00 -7.84 -1.32
C VAL A 58 -1.60 -9.20 -1.67
N LYS A 59 -1.81 -10.04 -0.65
CA LYS A 59 -2.54 -11.31 -0.79
C LYS A 59 -3.98 -11.12 -0.33
N LEU A 60 -4.93 -11.53 -1.14
CA LEU A 60 -6.36 -11.46 -0.86
C LEU A 60 -7.09 -12.69 -1.38
N ASN A 61 -7.59 -13.53 -0.51
CA ASN A 61 -8.40 -14.72 -0.86
C ASN A 61 -7.76 -15.64 -1.92
N GLY A 62 -6.43 -15.69 -1.98
CA GLY A 62 -5.67 -16.48 -2.96
C GLY A 62 -5.22 -15.67 -4.20
N ASP A 63 -5.77 -14.48 -4.43
CA ASP A 63 -5.29 -13.54 -5.45
C ASP A 63 -4.10 -12.73 -4.91
N VAL A 64 -3.25 -12.28 -5.82
CA VAL A 64 -2.07 -11.48 -5.52
C VAL A 64 -2.09 -10.18 -6.33
N ILE A 65 -1.97 -9.06 -5.65
CA ILE A 65 -1.88 -7.73 -6.26
C ILE A 65 -0.51 -7.13 -5.91
N LEU A 66 0.26 -6.73 -6.92
CA LEU A 66 1.42 -5.87 -6.73
C LEU A 66 0.95 -4.42 -6.79
N PHE A 67 1.04 -3.71 -5.68
CA PHE A 67 0.67 -2.30 -5.55
C PHE A 67 1.93 -1.45 -5.55
N ASP A 68 2.12 -0.63 -6.56
CA ASP A 68 3.30 0.15 -6.91
C ASP A 68 4.57 -0.69 -7.11
N THR A 69 5.60 -0.10 -7.68
CA THR A 69 6.85 -0.79 -8.04
C THR A 69 8.08 -0.20 -7.35
N GLY A 70 7.90 0.92 -6.64
CA GLY A 70 9.01 1.65 -6.04
C GLY A 70 9.80 2.45 -7.07
N ASP A 71 10.96 2.96 -6.64
CA ASP A 71 11.88 3.69 -7.50
C ASP A 71 12.97 2.77 -8.10
N THR A 72 13.87 3.37 -8.89
CA THR A 72 14.95 2.67 -9.62
C THR A 72 16.09 2.15 -8.74
N ALA A 73 16.08 2.36 -7.43
CA ALA A 73 17.20 2.08 -6.53
C ALA A 73 17.52 0.58 -6.30
N GLY A 74 16.97 -0.32 -7.11
CA GLY A 74 17.31 -1.74 -7.12
C GLY A 74 16.21 -2.62 -7.71
N PRO A 75 16.56 -3.80 -8.20
CA PRO A 75 15.65 -4.65 -8.94
C PRO A 75 14.50 -5.13 -8.06
N LEU A 76 13.28 -4.75 -8.40
CA LEU A 76 12.04 -5.15 -7.72
C LEU A 76 11.92 -6.68 -7.66
N LEU A 77 12.25 -7.37 -8.75
CA LEU A 77 12.22 -8.83 -8.83
C LEU A 77 13.12 -9.46 -7.76
N LYS A 78 14.34 -8.95 -7.60
CA LYS A 78 15.28 -9.44 -6.59
C LYS A 78 14.74 -9.22 -5.16
N ARG A 79 14.06 -8.09 -4.91
CA ARG A 79 13.43 -7.82 -3.60
C ARG A 79 12.30 -8.79 -3.30
N LEU A 80 11.48 -9.12 -4.28
CA LEU A 80 10.45 -10.15 -4.14
C LEU A 80 11.07 -11.50 -3.76
N GLU A 81 12.14 -11.91 -4.48
CA GLU A 81 12.86 -13.16 -4.20
C GLU A 81 13.49 -13.18 -2.79
N GLU A 82 14.17 -12.09 -2.39
CA GLU A 82 14.77 -11.96 -1.05
C GLU A 82 13.74 -12.07 0.08
N LEU A 83 12.51 -11.63 -0.17
CA LEU A 83 11.38 -11.71 0.78
C LEU A 83 10.61 -13.04 0.67
N GLY A 84 10.98 -13.92 -0.28
CA GLY A 84 10.27 -15.17 -0.52
C GLY A 84 8.87 -14.97 -1.10
N LEU A 85 8.65 -13.87 -1.82
CA LEU A 85 7.42 -13.53 -2.51
C LEU A 85 7.54 -13.97 -3.98
N ASP A 86 6.60 -14.80 -4.42
CA ASP A 86 6.66 -15.39 -5.76
C ASP A 86 6.02 -14.44 -6.80
N PRO A 87 6.79 -13.86 -7.73
CA PRO A 87 6.26 -13.01 -8.80
C PRO A 87 5.33 -13.77 -9.75
N ALA A 88 5.49 -15.09 -9.90
CA ALA A 88 4.63 -15.91 -10.77
C ALA A 88 3.16 -15.92 -10.31
N LEU A 89 2.89 -15.58 -9.06
CA LEU A 89 1.53 -15.56 -8.49
C LEU A 89 0.80 -14.24 -8.69
N ILE A 90 1.44 -13.19 -9.21
CA ILE A 90 0.82 -11.86 -9.37
C ILE A 90 -0.32 -11.93 -10.40
N ASP A 91 -1.54 -11.61 -9.95
CA ASP A 91 -2.78 -11.58 -10.75
C ASP A 91 -3.05 -10.19 -11.34
N ALA A 92 -2.60 -9.13 -10.66
CA ALA A 92 -2.77 -7.76 -11.09
C ALA A 92 -1.62 -6.87 -10.58
N VAL A 93 -1.34 -5.80 -11.33
CA VAL A 93 -0.46 -4.70 -10.91
C VAL A 93 -1.29 -3.44 -10.82
N VAL A 94 -1.12 -2.67 -9.78
CA VAL A 94 -1.73 -1.35 -9.60
C VAL A 94 -0.61 -0.33 -9.45
N LEU A 95 -0.62 0.71 -10.27
CA LEU A 95 0.23 1.89 -10.09
C LEU A 95 -0.66 3.01 -9.55
N SER A 96 -0.38 3.47 -8.33
CA SER A 96 -1.26 4.41 -7.62
C SER A 96 -1.27 5.80 -8.27
N ASP A 97 -0.13 6.22 -8.78
CA ASP A 97 0.02 7.49 -9.51
C ASP A 97 1.09 7.36 -10.61
N SER A 98 1.61 8.48 -11.13
CA SER A 98 2.63 8.53 -12.17
C SER A 98 4.00 8.98 -11.65
N GLN A 99 4.17 9.17 -10.35
CA GLN A 99 5.43 9.64 -9.78
C GLN A 99 6.51 8.54 -9.82
N SER A 100 7.75 8.98 -9.97
CA SER A 100 8.90 8.09 -10.19
C SER A 100 9.09 7.06 -9.09
N ASP A 101 8.84 7.43 -7.86
CA ASP A 101 8.99 6.57 -6.70
C ASP A 101 7.87 5.53 -6.50
N HIS A 102 6.85 5.55 -7.40
CA HIS A 102 5.78 4.56 -7.46
C HIS A 102 5.84 3.67 -8.72
N VAL A 103 6.44 4.16 -9.82
CA VAL A 103 6.31 3.52 -11.14
C VAL A 103 7.63 3.13 -11.81
N HIS A 104 8.78 3.47 -11.25
CA HIS A 104 10.09 3.25 -11.90
C HIS A 104 10.75 1.91 -11.53
N GLY A 105 10.21 1.12 -10.60
CA GLY A 105 10.65 -0.24 -10.42
C GLY A 105 10.56 -1.03 -11.73
N GLU A 106 11.43 -2.02 -11.92
CA GLU A 106 11.59 -2.81 -13.15
C GLU A 106 10.35 -3.68 -13.43
N LEU A 107 9.22 -3.02 -13.73
CA LEU A 107 7.95 -3.68 -14.04
C LEU A 107 8.05 -4.67 -15.20
N PRO A 108 8.78 -4.41 -16.32
CA PRO A 108 8.96 -5.38 -17.38
C PRO A 108 9.56 -6.71 -16.91
N ASP A 109 10.53 -6.68 -15.99
CA ASP A 109 11.18 -7.88 -15.47
C ASP A 109 10.21 -8.69 -14.60
N VAL A 110 9.43 -8.00 -13.75
CA VAL A 110 8.36 -8.64 -12.96
C VAL A 110 7.31 -9.27 -13.88
N LEU A 111 6.85 -8.55 -14.91
CA LEU A 111 5.88 -9.07 -15.86
C LEU A 111 6.41 -10.31 -16.62
N SER A 112 7.71 -10.33 -16.92
CA SER A 112 8.36 -11.48 -17.57
C SER A 112 8.44 -12.71 -16.66
N ALA A 113 8.47 -12.50 -15.35
CA ALA A 113 8.48 -13.57 -14.35
C ALA A 113 7.08 -14.08 -14.00
N THR A 114 6.00 -13.38 -14.39
CA THR A 114 4.63 -13.80 -14.12
C THR A 114 4.18 -14.87 -15.11
N THR A 115 3.31 -15.77 -14.67
CA THR A 115 2.69 -16.80 -15.54
C THR A 115 1.25 -16.48 -15.91
N LYS A 116 0.66 -15.43 -15.32
CA LYS A 116 -0.77 -15.12 -15.39
C LYS A 116 -1.14 -13.95 -16.30
N ASN A 117 -0.16 -13.29 -16.95
CA ASN A 117 -0.38 -12.07 -17.75
C ASN A 117 -1.21 -11.01 -17.00
N PRO A 118 -0.74 -10.50 -15.86
CA PRO A 118 -1.51 -9.58 -15.04
C PRO A 118 -1.86 -8.30 -15.80
N LYS A 119 -3.06 -7.77 -15.54
CA LYS A 119 -3.42 -6.44 -16.01
C LYS A 119 -2.71 -5.39 -15.17
N ILE A 120 -2.29 -4.30 -15.81
CA ILE A 120 -1.71 -3.13 -15.14
C ILE A 120 -2.80 -2.06 -15.06
N PHE A 121 -3.23 -1.74 -13.85
CA PHE A 121 -4.21 -0.68 -13.59
C PHE A 121 -3.48 0.61 -13.24
N VAL A 122 -3.83 1.71 -13.90
CA VAL A 122 -3.19 3.02 -13.73
C VAL A 122 -4.24 4.14 -13.74
N PRO A 123 -3.95 5.33 -13.18
CA PRO A 123 -4.80 6.49 -13.40
C PRO A 123 -5.05 6.76 -14.88
N ALA A 124 -6.20 7.32 -15.21
CA ALA A 124 -6.60 7.52 -16.61
C ALA A 124 -5.57 8.31 -17.42
N ALA A 125 -5.00 9.37 -16.82
CA ALA A 125 -3.98 10.19 -17.45
C ALA A 125 -2.65 9.44 -17.73
N ALA A 126 -2.33 8.38 -16.97
CA ALA A 126 -1.09 7.61 -17.11
C ALA A 126 -1.20 6.45 -18.14
N GLY A 127 -2.40 6.14 -18.64
CA GLY A 127 -2.68 4.95 -19.43
C GLY A 127 -1.82 4.83 -20.69
N GLU A 128 -1.74 5.88 -21.51
CA GLU A 128 -0.97 5.87 -22.75
C GLU A 128 0.53 5.71 -22.50
N ALA A 129 1.09 6.50 -21.59
CA ALA A 129 2.51 6.45 -21.27
C ALA A 129 2.92 5.09 -20.70
N THR A 130 2.07 4.46 -19.88
CA THR A 130 2.33 3.13 -19.33
C THR A 130 2.27 2.06 -20.42
N SER A 131 1.32 2.15 -21.35
CA SER A 131 1.23 1.23 -22.48
C SER A 131 2.46 1.28 -23.39
N GLN A 132 2.97 2.49 -23.64
CA GLN A 132 4.19 2.68 -24.45
C GLN A 132 5.44 2.09 -23.77
N ARG A 133 5.54 2.18 -22.44
CA ARG A 133 6.67 1.62 -21.68
C ARG A 133 6.61 0.09 -21.51
N ASN A 134 5.42 -0.49 -21.60
CA ASN A 134 5.19 -1.93 -21.40
C ASN A 134 4.51 -2.55 -22.63
N PRO A 135 5.20 -2.63 -23.79
CA PRO A 135 4.60 -3.16 -25.00
C PRO A 135 4.18 -4.63 -24.81
N GLY A 136 2.95 -4.95 -25.18
CA GLY A 136 2.37 -6.30 -25.01
C GLY A 136 1.65 -6.54 -23.69
N ALA A 137 1.81 -5.67 -22.69
CA ALA A 137 1.01 -5.74 -21.47
C ALA A 137 -0.41 -5.19 -21.67
N THR A 138 -1.37 -5.70 -20.88
CA THR A 138 -2.74 -5.17 -20.87
C THR A 138 -2.83 -4.05 -19.84
N VAL A 139 -2.84 -2.80 -20.30
CA VAL A 139 -3.00 -1.62 -19.43
C VAL A 139 -4.46 -1.21 -19.36
N VAL A 140 -4.95 -0.98 -18.15
CA VAL A 140 -6.31 -0.49 -17.86
C VAL A 140 -6.23 0.91 -17.30
N ALA A 141 -6.60 1.90 -18.08
CA ALA A 141 -6.73 3.29 -17.66
C ALA A 141 -8.01 3.45 -16.81
N VAL A 142 -7.86 3.72 -15.53
CA VAL A 142 -8.96 3.78 -14.55
C VAL A 142 -9.48 5.20 -14.46
N ALA A 143 -10.76 5.40 -14.82
CA ALA A 143 -11.46 6.70 -14.79
C ALA A 143 -12.65 6.72 -13.81
N LYS A 144 -12.93 5.62 -13.14
CA LYS A 144 -14.03 5.45 -12.17
C LYS A 144 -13.75 4.24 -11.29
N PRO A 145 -14.48 4.04 -10.19
CA PRO A 145 -14.33 2.88 -9.35
C PRO A 145 -14.33 1.58 -10.17
N THR A 146 -13.25 0.80 -10.07
CA THR A 146 -12.98 -0.34 -10.94
C THR A 146 -12.53 -1.54 -10.10
N ARG A 147 -13.11 -2.71 -10.38
CA ARG A 147 -12.74 -3.96 -9.75
C ARG A 147 -11.43 -4.50 -10.33
N VAL A 148 -10.49 -4.86 -9.47
CA VAL A 148 -9.17 -5.42 -9.84
C VAL A 148 -9.24 -6.95 -9.89
N VAL A 149 -9.54 -7.55 -8.73
CA VAL A 149 -9.82 -8.98 -8.52
C VAL A 149 -11.06 -9.09 -7.63
N PRO A 150 -11.59 -10.29 -7.33
CA PRO A 150 -12.67 -10.42 -6.35
C PRO A 150 -12.32 -9.72 -5.03
N ASP A 151 -13.27 -8.95 -4.49
CA ASP A 151 -13.16 -8.20 -3.22
C ASP A 151 -12.05 -7.12 -3.17
N ALA A 152 -11.42 -6.79 -4.33
CA ALA A 152 -10.47 -5.69 -4.46
C ALA A 152 -10.92 -4.69 -5.53
N TRP A 153 -10.95 -3.41 -5.16
CA TRP A 153 -11.44 -2.30 -5.97
C TRP A 153 -10.44 -1.14 -5.98
N LEU A 154 -10.41 -0.41 -7.07
CA LEU A 154 -9.77 0.90 -7.15
C LEU A 154 -10.83 1.98 -6.99
N VAL A 155 -10.57 2.92 -6.11
CA VAL A 155 -11.30 4.18 -5.95
C VAL A 155 -10.45 5.28 -6.53
N GLY A 156 -11.05 6.17 -7.27
CA GLY A 156 -10.38 7.25 -7.99
C GLY A 156 -10.65 7.19 -9.50
N PRO A 157 -9.89 7.96 -10.31
CA PRO A 157 -8.77 8.80 -9.88
C PRO A 157 -9.24 9.94 -8.99
N ILE A 158 -8.52 10.15 -7.87
CA ILE A 158 -8.71 11.29 -6.99
C ILE A 158 -7.72 12.37 -7.48
N GLN A 159 -8.24 13.53 -7.83
CA GLN A 159 -7.45 14.59 -8.43
C GLN A 159 -6.94 15.57 -7.38
N LEU A 160 -5.71 16.01 -7.56
CA LEU A 160 -5.13 17.15 -6.87
C LEU A 160 -4.56 18.12 -7.91
N ASP A 161 -5.04 19.34 -7.88
CA ASP A 161 -4.50 20.43 -8.68
C ASP A 161 -3.51 21.25 -7.84
N THR A 162 -2.26 21.28 -8.28
CA THR A 162 -1.21 22.09 -7.64
C THR A 162 -0.50 22.90 -8.71
N ASP A 163 -0.59 24.22 -8.60
CA ASP A 163 0.08 25.18 -9.50
C ASP A 163 -0.17 24.94 -11.01
N GLY A 164 -1.36 24.41 -11.35
CA GLY A 164 -1.76 24.13 -12.73
C GLY A 164 -1.34 22.75 -13.26
N GLU A 165 -0.77 21.93 -12.41
CA GLU A 165 -0.54 20.49 -12.70
C GLU A 165 -1.57 19.64 -11.94
N THR A 166 -2.29 18.78 -12.66
CA THR A 166 -3.24 17.83 -12.08
C THR A 166 -2.54 16.49 -11.87
N THR A 167 -2.45 16.06 -10.63
CA THR A 167 -2.04 14.70 -10.28
C THR A 167 -3.27 13.84 -10.04
N GLU A 168 -3.26 12.63 -10.58
CA GLU A 168 -4.31 11.63 -10.35
C GLU A 168 -3.77 10.49 -9.48
N GLU A 169 -4.52 10.11 -8.45
CA GLU A 169 -4.15 9.02 -7.56
C GLU A 169 -5.26 7.96 -7.45
N LEU A 170 -4.88 6.69 -7.49
CA LEU A 170 -5.75 5.53 -7.26
C LEU A 170 -5.52 4.97 -5.87
N VAL A 171 -6.59 4.55 -5.25
CA VAL A 171 -6.61 3.93 -3.93
C VAL A 171 -7.10 2.50 -4.06
N LEU A 172 -6.34 1.54 -3.54
CA LEU A 172 -6.77 0.14 -3.52
C LEU A 172 -7.58 -0.13 -2.25
N VAL A 173 -8.80 -0.59 -2.42
CA VAL A 173 -9.72 -0.92 -1.34
C VAL A 173 -10.04 -2.40 -1.37
N LEU A 174 -9.74 -3.10 -0.26
CA LEU A 174 -10.08 -4.50 -0.06
C LEU A 174 -11.38 -4.57 0.75
N ASP A 175 -12.40 -5.17 0.15
CA ASP A 175 -13.74 -5.27 0.73
C ASP A 175 -13.86 -6.56 1.55
N ARG A 176 -13.73 -6.45 2.88
CA ARG A 176 -13.73 -7.56 3.81
C ARG A 176 -15.04 -7.60 4.63
N PRO A 177 -15.48 -8.76 5.13
CA PRO A 177 -16.65 -8.84 6.01
C PRO A 177 -16.53 -7.95 7.25
N GLU A 178 -15.33 -7.84 7.82
CA GLU A 178 -15.03 -7.05 9.02
C GLU A 178 -15.01 -5.55 8.76
N GLY A 179 -14.84 -5.14 7.51
CA GLY A 179 -14.72 -3.75 7.06
C GLY A 179 -13.69 -3.58 5.94
N LEU A 180 -13.43 -2.35 5.56
CA LEU A 180 -12.54 -2.02 4.46
C LEU A 180 -11.09 -1.94 4.92
N VAL A 181 -10.17 -2.46 4.10
CA VAL A 181 -8.74 -2.17 4.16
C VAL A 181 -8.41 -1.23 3.00
N VAL A 182 -7.86 -0.06 3.30
CA VAL A 182 -7.55 1.00 2.33
C VAL A 182 -6.05 1.09 2.18
N ILE A 183 -5.53 0.87 0.98
CA ILE A 183 -4.10 0.92 0.65
C ILE A 183 -3.85 2.11 -0.25
N VAL A 184 -2.91 2.95 0.14
CA VAL A 184 -2.58 4.21 -0.52
C VAL A 184 -1.08 4.27 -0.88
N GLY A 185 -0.75 4.96 -1.95
CA GLY A 185 0.62 5.28 -2.34
C GLY A 185 1.18 6.39 -1.46
N CYS A 186 0.90 7.63 -1.82
CA CYS A 186 1.33 8.81 -1.07
C CYS A 186 0.20 9.65 -0.48
N SER A 187 -1.04 9.52 -0.95
CA SER A 187 -2.19 10.33 -0.49
C SER A 187 -2.01 11.84 -0.76
N HIS A 188 -1.55 12.21 -1.95
CA HIS A 188 -1.33 13.62 -2.33
C HIS A 188 -2.58 14.49 -2.16
N PRO A 189 -3.82 14.01 -2.46
CA PRO A 189 -5.05 14.77 -2.20
C PRO A 189 -5.34 14.98 -0.71
N GLY A 190 -4.54 14.36 0.16
CA GLY A 190 -4.74 14.32 1.60
C GLY A 190 -5.54 13.10 2.03
N ILE A 191 -5.01 12.36 3.02
CA ILE A 191 -5.60 11.09 3.46
C ILE A 191 -7.06 11.20 3.94
N ALA A 192 -7.45 12.34 4.49
CA ALA A 192 -8.85 12.55 4.90
C ALA A 192 -9.79 12.66 3.69
N GLU A 193 -9.32 13.25 2.58
CA GLU A 193 -10.07 13.29 1.31
C GLU A 193 -10.16 11.90 0.71
N VAL A 194 -9.07 11.15 0.69
CA VAL A 194 -9.04 9.76 0.25
C VAL A 194 -10.08 8.91 1.00
N VAL A 195 -10.08 8.99 2.33
CA VAL A 195 -11.07 8.28 3.19
C VAL A 195 -12.50 8.71 2.87
N GLN A 196 -12.72 9.99 2.58
CA GLN A 196 -14.04 10.50 2.20
C GLN A 196 -14.51 9.89 0.88
N GLN A 197 -13.67 9.88 -0.15
CA GLN A 197 -13.97 9.28 -1.45
C GLN A 197 -14.25 7.77 -1.34
N VAL A 198 -13.47 7.05 -0.53
CA VAL A 198 -13.75 5.62 -0.26
C VAL A 198 -15.13 5.43 0.35
N LYS A 199 -15.52 6.29 1.31
CA LYS A 199 -16.84 6.23 1.94
C LYS A 199 -17.98 6.57 0.99
N GLU A 200 -17.77 7.45 0.04
CA GLU A 200 -18.76 7.77 -1.00
C GLU A 200 -19.04 6.58 -1.91
N VAL A 201 -18.00 5.81 -2.24
CA VAL A 201 -18.12 4.61 -3.08
C VAL A 201 -18.73 3.42 -2.32
N PHE A 202 -18.28 3.17 -1.08
CA PHE A 202 -18.65 1.98 -0.30
C PHE A 202 -19.71 2.24 0.76
N GLY A 203 -20.25 3.47 0.82
CA GLY A 203 -21.15 3.87 1.90
C GLY A 203 -20.40 3.99 3.23
N TYR A 204 -21.15 4.00 4.34
CA TYR A 204 -20.57 4.18 5.68
C TYR A 204 -19.98 2.90 6.27
N ARG A 205 -19.39 2.05 5.43
CA ARG A 205 -18.68 0.86 5.90
C ARG A 205 -17.50 1.27 6.80
N ARG A 206 -17.22 0.46 7.80
CA ARG A 206 -16.11 0.67 8.72
C ARG A 206 -14.77 0.52 7.97
N ILE A 207 -13.83 1.42 8.18
CA ILE A 207 -12.46 1.30 7.70
C ILE A 207 -11.63 0.68 8.82
N MET A 208 -11.18 -0.56 8.60
CA MET A 208 -10.43 -1.33 9.59
C MET A 208 -8.96 -0.94 9.59
N LEU A 209 -8.41 -0.66 8.42
CA LEU A 209 -7.00 -0.35 8.26
C LEU A 209 -6.82 0.67 7.12
N VAL A 210 -5.96 1.65 7.34
CA VAL A 210 -5.33 2.46 6.29
C VAL A 210 -3.85 2.12 6.28
N ALA A 211 -3.32 1.67 5.12
CA ALA A 211 -1.93 1.27 4.95
C ALA A 211 -1.25 2.06 3.83
N GLY A 212 -0.02 2.55 4.06
CA GLY A 212 0.77 3.27 3.05
C GLY A 212 1.30 4.63 3.51
N GLY A 213 1.55 5.52 2.54
CA GLY A 213 2.07 6.86 2.75
C GLY A 213 0.98 7.91 2.92
N LEU A 214 1.15 8.84 3.84
CA LEU A 214 0.18 9.91 4.12
C LEU A 214 0.66 11.30 3.70
N HIS A 215 1.82 11.41 3.06
CA HIS A 215 2.44 12.65 2.58
C HIS A 215 2.56 13.76 3.65
N LEU A 216 2.93 13.39 4.89
CA LEU A 216 2.96 14.30 6.05
C LEU A 216 4.37 14.63 6.54
N GLN A 217 5.42 14.20 5.84
CA GLN A 217 6.82 14.37 6.27
C GLN A 217 7.22 15.85 6.49
N SER A 218 6.66 16.77 5.70
CA SER A 218 6.94 18.21 5.77
C SER A 218 5.80 19.02 6.40
N THR A 219 4.81 18.34 6.97
CA THR A 219 3.61 18.95 7.54
C THR A 219 3.85 19.38 8.99
N SER A 220 3.27 20.49 9.40
CA SER A 220 3.39 20.98 10.77
C SER A 220 2.71 20.05 11.76
N LYS A 221 3.25 19.99 13.00
CA LYS A 221 2.67 19.16 14.07
C LYS A 221 1.19 19.48 14.36
N LYS A 222 0.78 20.72 14.16
CA LYS A 222 -0.62 21.14 14.34
C LYS A 222 -1.51 20.50 13.29
N GLU A 223 -1.14 20.62 12.02
CA GLU A 223 -1.88 20.04 10.89
C GLU A 223 -1.93 18.50 10.96
N ILE A 224 -0.81 17.84 11.36
CA ILE A 224 -0.80 16.39 11.58
C ILE A 224 -1.84 15.98 12.61
N ARG A 225 -2.00 16.74 13.71
CA ARG A 225 -3.04 16.48 14.72
C ARG A 225 -4.44 16.67 14.19
N GLU A 226 -4.65 17.69 13.35
CA GLU A 226 -5.94 17.92 12.69
C GLU A 226 -6.31 16.74 11.78
N VAL A 227 -5.36 16.25 10.98
CA VAL A 227 -5.52 15.03 10.16
C VAL A 227 -5.83 13.81 11.02
N SER A 228 -5.06 13.61 12.09
CA SER A 228 -5.25 12.52 13.06
C SER A 228 -6.67 12.51 13.64
N LEU A 229 -7.11 13.65 14.14
CA LEU A 229 -8.46 13.80 14.70
C LEU A 229 -9.54 13.52 13.65
N ARG A 230 -9.36 14.03 12.43
CA ARG A 230 -10.31 13.83 11.34
C ARG A 230 -10.45 12.36 10.98
N LEU A 231 -9.34 11.60 10.88
CA LEU A 231 -9.38 10.15 10.62
C LEU A 231 -10.12 9.39 11.73
N GLN A 232 -9.91 9.76 12.99
CA GLN A 232 -10.65 9.18 14.12
C GLN A 232 -12.15 9.46 14.03
N GLN A 233 -12.54 10.70 13.73
CA GLN A 233 -13.94 11.10 13.53
C GLN A 233 -14.60 10.38 12.36
N MET A 234 -13.83 10.07 11.31
CA MET A 234 -14.28 9.29 10.17
C MET A 234 -14.35 7.78 10.47
N GLY A 235 -13.97 7.34 11.66
CA GLY A 235 -14.10 5.96 12.12
C GLY A 235 -13.03 5.03 11.56
N VAL A 236 -11.85 5.55 11.17
CA VAL A 236 -10.68 4.72 10.87
C VAL A 236 -10.22 4.04 12.15
N LYS A 237 -10.01 2.72 12.09
CA LYS A 237 -9.66 1.94 13.29
C LYS A 237 -8.15 1.89 13.50
N ASP A 238 -7.38 1.43 12.52
CA ASP A 238 -5.94 1.17 12.63
C ASP A 238 -5.18 1.82 11.47
N LEU A 239 -3.90 2.14 11.69
CA LEU A 239 -3.01 2.76 10.71
C LEU A 239 -1.71 1.94 10.60
N ALA A 240 -1.26 1.69 9.37
CA ALA A 240 0.00 1.05 9.05
C ALA A 240 0.81 1.95 8.11
N LEU A 241 1.71 2.74 8.68
CA LEU A 241 2.30 3.92 8.06
C LEU A 241 3.68 3.64 7.50
N SER A 242 3.93 4.09 6.27
CA SER A 242 5.21 3.95 5.56
C SER A 242 5.55 5.21 4.76
N ASN A 243 6.66 5.16 4.02
CA ASN A 243 7.09 6.10 3.01
C ASN A 243 7.00 7.58 3.43
N CYS A 244 6.33 8.39 2.62
CA CYS A 244 6.18 9.84 2.75
C CYS A 244 5.38 10.32 3.98
N THR A 245 4.87 9.42 4.83
CA THR A 245 4.27 9.81 6.11
C THR A 245 5.27 10.55 7.00
N GLY A 246 6.51 10.10 7.04
CA GLY A 246 7.58 10.71 7.81
C GLY A 246 7.53 10.44 9.31
N GLU A 247 8.72 10.40 9.92
CA GLU A 247 8.92 10.15 11.35
C GLU A 247 8.21 11.17 12.27
N PRO A 248 8.14 12.49 11.93
CA PRO A 248 7.41 13.44 12.76
C PRO A 248 5.92 13.13 12.86
N ALA A 249 5.29 12.71 11.76
CA ALA A 249 3.88 12.35 11.75
C ALA A 249 3.63 11.05 12.50
N LEU A 250 4.47 10.03 12.31
CA LEU A 250 4.38 8.78 13.05
C LEU A 250 4.40 9.01 14.57
N LYS A 251 5.25 9.91 15.07
CA LYS A 251 5.31 10.23 16.51
C LYS A 251 4.00 10.82 17.02
N VAL A 252 3.36 11.71 16.25
CA VAL A 252 2.06 12.29 16.63
C VAL A 252 1.00 11.19 16.64
N PHE A 253 0.90 10.41 15.57
CA PHE A 253 -0.09 9.34 15.48
C PHE A 253 0.07 8.32 16.62
N ARG A 254 1.30 7.89 16.95
CA ARG A 254 1.55 6.97 18.08
C ARG A 254 1.10 7.55 19.41
N GLN A 255 1.26 8.86 19.63
CA GLN A 255 0.80 9.52 20.87
C GLN A 255 -0.72 9.53 21.01
N GLU A 256 -1.46 9.64 19.88
CA GLU A 256 -2.91 9.82 19.88
C GLU A 256 -3.69 8.52 19.68
N TRP A 257 -3.08 7.53 19.03
CA TRP A 257 -3.73 6.26 18.66
C TRP A 257 -3.17 5.06 19.43
N GLY A 258 -2.01 5.19 20.07
CA GLY A 258 -1.36 4.10 20.81
C GLY A 258 -1.01 2.92 19.89
N ASP A 259 -1.38 1.71 20.33
CA ASP A 259 -1.08 0.46 19.63
C ASP A 259 -1.82 0.27 18.30
N ARG A 260 -2.75 1.18 17.98
CA ARG A 260 -3.48 1.18 16.70
C ARG A 260 -2.65 1.74 15.53
N VAL A 261 -1.40 2.13 15.77
CA VAL A 261 -0.48 2.65 14.74
C VAL A 261 0.80 1.85 14.72
N VAL A 262 1.10 1.31 13.56
CA VAL A 262 2.38 0.65 13.29
C VAL A 262 3.11 1.36 12.15
N SER A 263 4.44 1.30 12.17
CA SER A 263 5.25 1.67 11.01
C SER A 263 5.56 0.41 10.22
N LEU A 264 5.57 0.56 8.90
CA LEU A 264 5.95 -0.47 7.96
C LEU A 264 7.24 -0.07 7.25
N ASP A 265 8.24 -0.93 7.36
CA ASP A 265 9.47 -0.89 6.58
C ASP A 265 9.51 -2.12 5.65
N ARG A 266 10.45 -2.13 4.71
CA ARG A 266 10.68 -3.28 3.82
C ARG A 266 10.79 -4.60 4.61
N GLY A 267 10.05 -5.60 4.18
CA GLY A 267 9.98 -6.94 4.78
C GLY A 267 8.95 -7.06 5.90
N ASP A 268 8.37 -5.96 6.40
CA ASP A 268 7.27 -6.05 7.34
C ASP A 268 6.01 -6.56 6.66
N THR A 269 5.24 -7.39 7.37
CA THR A 269 3.98 -7.97 6.91
C THR A 269 2.89 -7.71 7.94
N ILE A 270 1.71 -7.31 7.46
CA ILE A 270 0.48 -7.21 8.25
C ILE A 270 -0.52 -8.23 7.71
N ASP A 271 -1.05 -9.05 8.61
CA ASP A 271 -2.19 -9.94 8.33
C ASP A 271 -3.50 -9.20 8.70
N PHE A 272 -4.58 -9.40 7.91
CA PHE A 272 -5.87 -8.73 8.11
C PHE A 272 -7.08 -9.59 7.73
#